data_2108dd68c574c7ff99a015ee3972bed9
#
_entry.id   2108dd68c574c7ff99a015ee3972bed9
#
_cell.length_a   1.000
_cell.length_b   1.000
_cell.length_c   1.000
_cell.angle_alpha   90.00
_cell.angle_beta   90.00
_cell.angle_gamma   90.00
#
_symmetry.space_group_name_H-M   'P 1'
#
loop_
_entity.id
_entity.type
_entity.pdbx_description
1 polymer ?
#
loop_
_entity_poly.entity_id
_entity_poly.type
_entity_poly.pdbx_seq_one_letter_code
_entity_poly.pdbx_strand_id
1 'polypeptide(L)'
;MPYQQAPYADPYGQPHEAPKKTSPWAIAALILGIIGAILFSVICGIVALNKTKNGQEGGRGLAIAGLVLSGLWAVGAAVLVALFFFVAKDNVIATDLKVGDCITEVPTSTKVLTLPTTECSQPHGGEVYAVLTMPDGSYPGASAIDEWQNKCPEELQSFSPEAMADDSVGVFVLYPTQETWDQGDRAITCIATLEPKRAGSIKG
;
A
#
# COMPACT_ATOMS: atom_id res chain seq x y z
N MET A 1 -49.06 49.41 -32.81
CA MET A 1 -48.70 48.03 -33.17
C MET A 1 -47.24 47.84 -32.74
N PRO A 2 -46.97 47.04 -31.72
CA PRO A 2 -45.61 46.81 -31.31
C PRO A 2 -45.00 45.71 -32.17
N TYR A 3 -43.82 45.98 -32.69
CA TYR A 3 -43.01 45.03 -33.44
C TYR A 3 -42.47 43.96 -32.48
N GLN A 4 -42.89 42.70 -32.69
CA GLN A 4 -42.26 41.54 -32.08
C GLN A 4 -40.89 41.27 -32.77
N GLN A 5 -39.80 41.50 -32.05
CA GLN A 5 -38.51 41.05 -32.48
C GLN A 5 -38.42 39.53 -32.29
N ALA A 6 -38.18 38.82 -33.38
CA ALA A 6 -37.88 37.40 -33.35
C ALA A 6 -36.52 37.15 -32.63
N PRO A 7 -36.40 36.09 -31.85
CA PRO A 7 -35.11 35.74 -31.18
C PRO A 7 -34.07 35.38 -32.24
N TYR A 8 -32.94 36.08 -32.17
CA TYR A 8 -31.74 35.81 -32.97
C TYR A 8 -31.22 34.43 -32.62
N ALA A 9 -31.27 33.48 -33.55
CA ALA A 9 -30.69 32.17 -33.39
C ALA A 9 -29.17 32.28 -33.60
N ASP A 10 -28.44 31.97 -32.56
CA ASP A 10 -26.97 31.93 -32.56
C ASP A 10 -26.49 30.71 -33.36
N PRO A 11 -25.77 30.86 -34.50
CA PRO A 11 -25.44 29.72 -35.38
C PRO A 11 -24.28 28.84 -34.86
N TYR A 12 -23.70 29.13 -33.69
CA TYR A 12 -22.57 28.42 -33.14
C TYR A 12 -22.80 27.83 -31.72
N GLY A 13 -24.06 27.69 -31.30
CA GLY A 13 -24.38 27.01 -30.05
C GLY A 13 -24.02 25.53 -30.13
N GLN A 14 -22.79 25.19 -29.76
CA GLN A 14 -22.43 23.78 -29.48
C GLN A 14 -23.19 23.31 -28.26
N PRO A 15 -23.89 22.17 -28.32
CA PRO A 15 -24.49 21.59 -27.13
C PRO A 15 -23.37 21.25 -26.13
N HIS A 16 -23.33 21.92 -24.99
CA HIS A 16 -22.52 21.48 -23.85
C HIS A 16 -23.02 20.11 -23.40
N GLU A 17 -22.42 19.04 -23.91
CA GLU A 17 -22.63 17.73 -23.34
C GLU A 17 -22.15 17.75 -21.87
N ALA A 18 -23.09 17.56 -20.95
CA ALA A 18 -22.79 17.39 -19.55
C ALA A 18 -21.77 16.24 -19.37
N PRO A 19 -20.80 16.36 -18.47
CA PRO A 19 -19.78 15.31 -18.27
C PRO A 19 -20.47 14.01 -17.92
N LYS A 20 -20.37 13.03 -18.82
CA LYS A 20 -20.95 11.69 -18.66
C LYS A 20 -20.24 11.02 -17.48
N LYS A 21 -21.00 10.64 -16.44
CA LYS A 21 -20.49 9.84 -15.32
C LYS A 21 -19.92 8.53 -15.87
N THR A 22 -18.65 8.25 -15.55
CA THR A 22 -17.97 7.02 -15.95
C THR A 22 -18.72 5.83 -15.36
N SER A 23 -19.25 4.96 -16.21
CA SER A 23 -19.98 3.78 -15.76
C SER A 23 -19.03 2.82 -15.03
N PRO A 24 -19.41 2.26 -13.85
CA PRO A 24 -18.62 1.24 -13.18
C PRO A 24 -18.36 0.00 -14.06
N TRP A 25 -19.25 -0.27 -15.02
CA TRP A 25 -19.06 -1.30 -16.04
C TRP A 25 -17.92 -0.99 -17.01
N ALA A 26 -17.65 0.29 -17.30
CA ALA A 26 -16.50 0.66 -18.13
C ALA A 26 -15.17 0.42 -17.42
N ILE A 27 -15.12 0.64 -16.10
CA ILE A 27 -13.94 0.34 -15.26
C ILE A 27 -13.73 -1.16 -15.15
N ALA A 28 -14.80 -1.94 -14.92
CA ALA A 28 -14.75 -3.39 -14.90
C ALA A 28 -14.32 -3.96 -16.27
N ALA A 29 -14.82 -3.42 -17.37
CA ALA A 29 -14.43 -3.80 -18.72
C ALA A 29 -12.96 -3.47 -19.02
N LEU A 30 -12.42 -2.36 -18.51
CA LEU A 30 -11.01 -1.99 -18.65
C LEU A 30 -10.11 -2.98 -17.89
N ILE A 31 -10.46 -3.33 -16.65
CA ILE A 31 -9.70 -4.29 -15.83
C ILE A 31 -9.73 -5.68 -16.46
N LEU A 32 -10.93 -6.16 -16.85
CA LEU A 32 -11.09 -7.44 -17.54
C LEU A 32 -10.41 -7.44 -18.92
N GLY A 33 -10.39 -6.30 -19.62
CA GLY A 33 -9.71 -6.14 -20.91
C GLY A 33 -8.19 -6.25 -20.79
N ILE A 34 -7.58 -5.71 -19.75
CA ILE A 34 -6.12 -5.83 -19.52
C ILE A 34 -5.75 -7.28 -19.22
N ILE A 35 -6.51 -7.96 -18.34
CA ILE A 35 -6.24 -9.37 -17.98
C ILE A 35 -6.58 -10.31 -19.16
N GLY A 36 -7.72 -10.08 -19.83
CA GLY A 36 -8.16 -10.87 -20.99
C GLY A 36 -7.30 -10.64 -22.23
N ALA A 37 -6.77 -9.43 -22.44
CA ALA A 37 -5.92 -9.12 -23.58
C ALA A 37 -4.60 -9.91 -23.55
N ILE A 38 -4.04 -10.20 -22.39
CA ILE A 38 -2.82 -11.02 -22.28
C ILE A 38 -3.10 -12.47 -22.68
N LEU A 39 -4.18 -13.06 -22.17
CA LEU A 39 -4.57 -14.44 -22.52
C LEU A 39 -5.00 -14.56 -23.99
N PHE A 40 -5.82 -13.60 -24.47
CA PHE A 40 -6.24 -13.55 -25.86
C PHE A 40 -5.06 -13.35 -26.83
N SER A 41 -4.12 -12.46 -26.47
CA SER A 41 -2.93 -12.20 -27.28
C SER A 41 -2.05 -13.45 -27.46
N VAL A 42 -1.87 -14.22 -26.37
CA VAL A 42 -1.10 -15.48 -26.41
C VAL A 42 -1.82 -16.54 -27.27
N ILE A 43 -3.13 -16.72 -27.08
CA ILE A 43 -3.93 -17.68 -27.85
C ILE A 43 -3.96 -17.29 -29.33
N CYS A 44 -4.23 -16.03 -29.65
CA CYS A 44 -4.22 -15.54 -31.05
C CYS A 44 -2.82 -15.64 -31.67
N GLY A 45 -1.76 -15.39 -30.90
CA GLY A 45 -0.38 -15.54 -31.35
C GLY A 45 -0.04 -17.00 -31.73
N ILE A 46 -0.44 -17.95 -30.90
CA ILE A 46 -0.24 -19.39 -31.16
C ILE A 46 -1.07 -19.86 -32.39
N VAL A 47 -2.33 -19.42 -32.47
CA VAL A 47 -3.21 -19.75 -33.61
C VAL A 47 -2.68 -19.13 -34.91
N ALA A 48 -2.21 -17.88 -34.89
CA ALA A 48 -1.62 -17.20 -36.02
C ALA A 48 -0.34 -17.90 -36.49
N LEU A 49 0.54 -18.34 -35.59
CA LEU A 49 1.74 -19.11 -35.93
C LEU A 49 1.41 -20.46 -36.55
N ASN A 50 0.39 -21.17 -36.05
CA ASN A 50 -0.03 -22.46 -36.63
C ASN A 50 -0.65 -22.29 -38.02
N LYS A 51 -1.44 -21.23 -38.26
CA LYS A 51 -2.03 -20.95 -39.58
C LYS A 51 -1.00 -20.49 -40.63
N THR A 52 -0.01 -19.70 -40.22
CA THR A 52 1.04 -19.21 -41.11
C THR A 52 2.13 -20.24 -41.41
N LYS A 53 2.19 -21.38 -40.67
CA LYS A 53 3.10 -22.50 -40.94
C LYS A 53 2.78 -23.19 -42.27
N ASN A 54 1.52 -23.12 -42.71
CA ASN A 54 1.04 -23.76 -43.93
C ASN A 54 1.09 -22.88 -45.20
N GLY A 55 1.76 -21.74 -45.14
CA GLY A 55 2.10 -20.96 -46.35
C GLY A 55 0.96 -20.20 -47.03
N GLN A 56 -0.24 -20.10 -46.41
CA GLN A 56 -1.43 -19.54 -47.06
C GLN A 56 -1.69 -18.05 -46.85
N GLU A 57 -1.04 -17.38 -45.88
CA GLU A 57 -1.27 -15.95 -45.66
C GLU A 57 0.01 -15.18 -45.29
N GLY A 58 0.20 -14.01 -45.93
CA GLY A 58 1.27 -13.06 -45.62
C GLY A 58 0.97 -12.33 -44.33
N GLY A 59 1.86 -12.41 -43.33
CA GLY A 59 1.70 -11.73 -42.02
C GLY A 59 2.64 -12.25 -40.93
N ARG A 60 3.55 -13.14 -41.29
CA ARG A 60 4.54 -13.71 -40.35
C ARG A 60 5.31 -12.68 -39.58
N GLY A 61 5.71 -11.57 -40.20
CA GLY A 61 6.45 -10.48 -39.55
C GLY A 61 5.63 -9.79 -38.46
N LEU A 62 4.34 -9.54 -38.73
CA LEU A 62 3.42 -8.91 -37.76
C LEU A 62 3.13 -9.84 -36.57
N ALA A 63 2.96 -11.15 -36.82
CA ALA A 63 2.74 -12.12 -35.74
C ALA A 63 3.97 -12.26 -34.82
N ILE A 64 5.18 -12.27 -35.40
CA ILE A 64 6.43 -12.30 -34.64
C ILE A 64 6.62 -11.00 -33.85
N ALA A 65 6.35 -9.82 -34.46
CA ALA A 65 6.42 -8.55 -33.80
C ALA A 65 5.44 -8.47 -32.62
N GLY A 66 4.21 -8.96 -32.77
CA GLY A 66 3.21 -9.02 -31.70
C GLY A 66 3.64 -9.93 -30.54
N LEU A 67 4.22 -11.10 -30.84
CA LEU A 67 4.75 -12.02 -29.82
C LEU A 67 5.95 -11.45 -29.09
N VAL A 68 6.88 -10.80 -29.78
CA VAL A 68 8.03 -10.14 -29.17
C VAL A 68 7.57 -9.02 -28.25
N LEU A 69 6.63 -8.18 -28.71
CA LEU A 69 6.08 -7.09 -27.91
C LEU A 69 5.33 -7.61 -26.68
N SER A 70 4.52 -8.66 -26.83
CA SER A 70 3.83 -9.31 -25.70
C SER A 70 4.81 -9.94 -24.70
N GLY A 71 5.90 -10.54 -25.20
CA GLY A 71 6.96 -11.08 -24.35
C GLY A 71 7.69 -9.99 -23.57
N LEU A 72 8.03 -8.87 -24.19
CA LEU A 72 8.64 -7.72 -23.51
C LEU A 72 7.72 -7.14 -22.44
N TRP A 73 6.42 -7.04 -22.72
CA TRP A 73 5.43 -6.59 -21.74
C TRP A 73 5.31 -7.55 -20.55
N ALA A 74 5.29 -8.87 -20.82
CA ALA A 74 5.24 -9.87 -19.75
C ALA A 74 6.49 -9.84 -18.86
N VAL A 75 7.68 -9.69 -19.45
CA VAL A 75 8.92 -9.52 -18.70
C VAL A 75 8.90 -8.22 -17.87
N GLY A 76 8.47 -7.11 -18.47
CA GLY A 76 8.34 -5.83 -17.77
C GLY A 76 7.39 -5.92 -16.58
N ALA A 77 6.22 -6.54 -16.76
CA ALA A 77 5.26 -6.76 -15.69
C ALA A 77 5.83 -7.68 -14.58
N ALA A 78 6.52 -8.75 -14.94
CA ALA A 78 7.17 -9.63 -13.97
C ALA A 78 8.25 -8.91 -13.14
N VAL A 79 9.06 -8.05 -13.77
CA VAL A 79 10.06 -7.24 -13.08
C VAL A 79 9.40 -6.24 -12.13
N LEU A 80 8.33 -5.56 -12.55
CA LEU A 80 7.59 -4.62 -11.70
C LEU A 80 6.96 -5.33 -10.49
N VAL A 81 6.38 -6.52 -10.70
CA VAL A 81 5.83 -7.33 -9.61
C VAL A 81 6.94 -7.77 -8.64
N ALA A 82 8.08 -8.23 -9.17
CA ALA A 82 9.22 -8.62 -8.33
C ALA A 82 9.76 -7.43 -7.51
N LEU A 83 9.89 -6.25 -8.13
CA LEU A 83 10.31 -5.02 -7.43
C LEU A 83 9.29 -4.61 -6.37
N PHE A 84 7.99 -4.70 -6.68
CA PHE A 84 6.93 -4.40 -5.71
C PHE A 84 7.02 -5.32 -4.48
N PHE A 85 7.16 -6.63 -4.67
CA PHE A 85 7.33 -7.57 -3.57
C PHE A 85 8.64 -7.36 -2.82
N PHE A 86 9.71 -7.00 -3.51
CA PHE A 86 11.00 -6.71 -2.87
C PHE A 86 10.93 -5.48 -1.96
N VAL A 87 10.25 -4.41 -2.40
CA VAL A 87 10.05 -3.19 -1.60
C VAL A 87 9.01 -3.40 -0.50
N ALA A 88 7.94 -4.14 -0.80
CA ALA A 88 6.85 -4.36 0.14
C ALA A 88 7.24 -5.22 1.34
N LYS A 89 8.20 -6.15 1.19
CA LYS A 89 8.61 -7.04 2.29
C LYS A 89 9.31 -6.31 3.45
N ASP A 90 9.92 -5.15 3.18
CA ASP A 90 10.65 -4.37 4.17
C ASP A 90 9.76 -3.29 4.84
N ASN A 91 8.45 -3.31 4.58
CA ASN A 91 7.48 -2.40 5.17
C ASN A 91 6.31 -3.19 5.76
N VAL A 92 6.02 -2.92 7.03
CA VAL A 92 4.88 -3.52 7.74
C VAL A 92 3.83 -2.44 7.98
N ILE A 93 2.55 -2.81 7.86
CA ILE A 93 1.45 -1.92 8.22
C ILE A 93 1.49 -1.70 9.73
N ALA A 94 1.30 -0.46 10.18
CA ALA A 94 1.43 -0.09 11.59
C ALA A 94 0.53 -0.92 12.53
N THR A 95 -0.63 -1.37 12.05
CA THR A 95 -1.55 -2.24 12.80
C THR A 95 -1.12 -3.72 12.85
N ASP A 96 -0.17 -4.14 12.02
CA ASP A 96 0.29 -5.54 11.93
C ASP A 96 1.63 -5.77 12.64
N LEU A 97 2.18 -4.74 13.30
CA LEU A 97 3.41 -4.83 14.08
C LEU A 97 3.28 -5.83 15.23
N LYS A 98 4.35 -6.56 15.47
CA LYS A 98 4.43 -7.60 16.50
C LYS A 98 5.61 -7.35 17.42
N VAL A 99 5.49 -7.86 18.62
CA VAL A 99 6.60 -7.86 19.59
C VAL A 99 7.82 -8.56 18.97
N GLY A 100 8.96 -7.87 18.99
CA GLY A 100 10.23 -8.32 18.40
C GLY A 100 10.47 -7.78 16.98
N ASP A 101 9.54 -7.03 16.38
CA ASP A 101 9.79 -6.36 15.10
C ASP A 101 10.78 -5.21 15.29
N CYS A 102 11.87 -5.22 14.49
CA CYS A 102 12.88 -4.18 14.50
C CYS A 102 12.63 -3.19 13.37
N ILE A 103 12.60 -1.90 13.72
CA ILE A 103 12.21 -0.78 12.86
C ILE A 103 13.47 -0.01 12.47
N THR A 104 13.72 0.12 11.17
CA THR A 104 14.91 0.80 10.66
C THR A 104 14.99 2.26 11.10
N GLU A 105 13.84 2.97 11.02
CA GLU A 105 13.70 4.36 11.45
C GLU A 105 12.37 4.56 12.15
N VAL A 106 12.42 5.03 13.39
CA VAL A 106 11.22 5.37 14.15
C VAL A 106 10.67 6.70 13.63
N PRO A 107 9.38 6.77 13.28
CA PRO A 107 8.79 7.99 12.75
C PRO A 107 8.69 9.08 13.84
N THR A 108 8.69 10.33 13.42
CA THR A 108 8.45 11.47 14.31
C THR A 108 6.96 11.75 14.54
N SER A 109 6.09 11.07 13.81
CA SER A 109 4.63 11.21 13.88
C SER A 109 3.98 9.88 14.25
N THR A 110 2.96 9.95 15.10
CA THR A 110 2.14 8.79 15.48
C THR A 110 1.11 8.39 14.40
N LYS A 111 0.94 9.22 13.37
CA LYS A 111 0.06 8.95 12.21
C LYS A 111 0.86 8.40 11.06
N VAL A 112 1.13 7.10 11.09
CA VAL A 112 1.84 6.38 10.03
C VAL A 112 1.02 5.18 9.59
N LEU A 113 1.06 4.89 8.28
CA LEU A 113 0.38 3.73 7.72
C LEU A 113 1.29 2.51 7.68
N THR A 114 2.56 2.74 7.38
CA THR A 114 3.57 1.68 7.28
C THR A 114 4.86 2.11 7.96
N LEU A 115 5.59 1.14 8.50
CA LEU A 115 6.93 1.35 9.06
C LEU A 115 7.95 0.47 8.34
N PRO A 116 9.15 1.01 8.06
CA PRO A 116 10.23 0.22 7.50
C PRO A 116 10.80 -0.70 8.59
N THR A 117 10.69 -2.00 8.36
CA THR A 117 11.20 -3.03 9.26
C THR A 117 12.48 -3.65 8.72
N THR A 118 13.27 -4.24 9.58
CA THR A 118 14.49 -4.97 9.24
C THR A 118 14.69 -6.13 10.20
N GLU A 119 15.61 -7.03 9.87
CA GLU A 119 16.04 -8.02 10.85
C GLU A 119 16.80 -7.35 11.99
N CYS A 120 16.56 -7.76 13.24
CA CYS A 120 17.20 -7.16 14.40
C CYS A 120 18.73 -7.34 14.41
N SER A 121 19.26 -8.27 13.62
CA SER A 121 20.69 -8.43 13.37
C SER A 121 21.33 -7.26 12.62
N GLN A 122 20.51 -6.43 11.96
CA GLN A 122 20.96 -5.22 11.27
C GLN A 122 20.80 -3.98 12.17
N PRO A 123 21.59 -2.90 11.93
CA PRO A 123 21.41 -1.65 12.65
C PRO A 123 20.00 -1.08 12.44
N HIS A 124 19.27 -0.86 13.54
CA HIS A 124 17.90 -0.36 13.54
C HIS A 124 17.71 0.72 14.61
N GLY A 125 16.69 1.56 14.43
CA GLY A 125 16.38 2.70 15.29
C GLY A 125 15.31 2.43 16.33
N GLY A 126 14.63 1.28 16.28
CA GLY A 126 13.62 0.91 17.28
C GLY A 126 13.25 -0.56 17.25
N GLU A 127 12.70 -1.04 18.36
CA GLU A 127 12.16 -2.40 18.50
C GLU A 127 10.81 -2.37 19.19
N VAL A 128 9.83 -3.11 18.65
CA VAL A 128 8.51 -3.29 19.27
C VAL A 128 8.65 -4.23 20.44
N TYR A 129 8.42 -3.74 21.65
CA TYR A 129 8.52 -4.57 22.86
C TYR A 129 7.17 -4.97 23.48
N ALA A 130 6.08 -4.22 23.16
CA ALA A 130 4.74 -4.58 23.59
C ALA A 130 3.69 -4.11 22.59
N VAL A 131 2.61 -4.88 22.46
CA VAL A 131 1.39 -4.51 21.73
C VAL A 131 0.21 -4.78 22.65
N LEU A 132 -0.41 -3.71 23.15
CA LEU A 132 -1.53 -3.75 24.07
C LEU A 132 -2.83 -3.56 23.28
N THR A 133 -3.79 -4.46 23.45
CA THR A 133 -5.08 -4.37 22.76
C THR A 133 -6.13 -3.76 23.65
N MET A 134 -6.69 -2.65 23.25
CA MET A 134 -7.81 -2.00 23.93
C MET A 134 -9.11 -2.78 23.71
N PRO A 135 -10.05 -2.73 24.67
CA PRO A 135 -11.35 -3.38 24.52
C PRO A 135 -12.18 -2.75 23.39
N ASP A 136 -13.01 -3.58 22.75
CA ASP A 136 -13.94 -3.11 21.73
C ASP A 136 -14.98 -2.14 22.32
N GLY A 137 -15.47 -1.25 21.45
CA GLY A 137 -16.49 -0.26 21.82
C GLY A 137 -16.41 1.01 20.97
N SER A 138 -17.08 2.05 21.39
CA SER A 138 -16.93 3.39 20.81
C SER A 138 -15.52 3.93 21.07
N TYR A 139 -15.05 4.84 20.21
CA TYR A 139 -13.75 5.48 20.40
C TYR A 139 -13.64 6.11 21.79
N PRO A 140 -12.63 5.71 22.59
CA PRO A 140 -12.61 6.05 24.02
C PRO A 140 -12.15 7.48 24.32
N GLY A 141 -11.63 8.18 23.31
CA GLY A 141 -11.08 9.52 23.44
C GLY A 141 -9.63 9.56 23.95
N ALA A 142 -9.03 10.74 23.86
CA ALA A 142 -7.60 10.92 24.14
C ALA A 142 -7.19 10.51 25.58
N SER A 143 -8.00 10.83 26.58
CA SER A 143 -7.68 10.53 27.98
C SER A 143 -7.53 9.02 28.25
N ALA A 144 -8.41 8.21 27.68
CA ALA A 144 -8.31 6.76 27.83
C ALA A 144 -7.12 6.17 27.04
N ILE A 145 -6.83 6.74 25.86
CA ILE A 145 -5.64 6.35 25.09
C ILE A 145 -4.37 6.68 25.86
N ASP A 146 -4.26 7.87 26.46
CA ASP A 146 -3.12 8.27 27.29
C ASP A 146 -2.91 7.32 28.48
N GLU A 147 -4.00 6.87 29.13
CA GLU A 147 -3.92 5.88 30.21
C GLU A 147 -3.30 4.56 29.73
N TRP A 148 -3.64 4.12 28.53
CA TRP A 148 -3.06 2.90 27.94
C TRP A 148 -1.61 3.09 27.51
N GLN A 149 -1.24 4.26 26.98
CA GLN A 149 0.14 4.58 26.62
C GLN A 149 1.05 4.58 27.86
N ASN A 150 0.54 5.05 29.01
CA ASN A 150 1.28 5.07 30.27
C ASN A 150 1.65 3.68 30.82
N LYS A 151 1.14 2.60 30.24
CA LYS A 151 1.56 1.22 30.56
C LYS A 151 2.86 0.81 29.83
N CYS A 152 3.22 1.49 28.74
CA CYS A 152 4.40 1.13 27.96
C CYS A 152 5.72 1.09 28.78
N PRO A 153 6.02 2.02 29.71
CA PRO A 153 7.21 1.92 30.53
C PRO A 153 7.27 0.65 31.41
N GLU A 154 6.13 0.21 31.97
CA GLU A 154 6.06 -1.01 32.78
C GLU A 154 6.29 -2.26 31.90
N GLU A 155 5.76 -2.24 30.67
CA GLU A 155 6.00 -3.30 29.70
C GLU A 155 7.48 -3.35 29.26
N LEU A 156 8.15 -2.19 29.10
CA LEU A 156 9.58 -2.15 28.79
C LEU A 156 10.40 -2.74 29.93
N GLN A 157 10.07 -2.38 31.17
CA GLN A 157 10.73 -2.94 32.36
C GLN A 157 10.58 -4.47 32.42
N SER A 158 9.42 -4.99 31.99
CA SER A 158 9.16 -6.44 31.95
C SER A 158 9.86 -7.13 30.80
N PHE A 159 9.95 -6.46 29.64
CA PHE A 159 10.58 -6.99 28.43
C PHE A 159 12.10 -7.00 28.50
N SER A 160 12.70 -5.90 28.94
CA SER A 160 14.13 -5.71 29.11
C SER A 160 14.42 -4.68 30.21
N PRO A 161 14.70 -5.13 31.46
CA PRO A 161 15.11 -4.24 32.53
C PRO A 161 16.39 -3.44 32.21
N GLU A 162 17.27 -4.05 31.40
CA GLU A 162 18.52 -3.41 30.95
C GLU A 162 18.23 -2.22 30.01
N ALA A 163 17.32 -2.42 29.05
CA ALA A 163 16.90 -1.36 28.14
C ALA A 163 16.18 -0.23 28.87
N MET A 164 15.40 -0.54 29.91
CA MET A 164 14.73 0.47 30.73
C MET A 164 15.72 1.33 31.54
N ALA A 165 16.90 0.79 31.87
CA ALA A 165 17.96 1.50 32.60
C ALA A 165 18.97 2.21 31.68
N ASP A 166 18.85 2.05 30.37
CA ASP A 166 19.76 2.64 29.37
C ASP A 166 19.24 4.01 28.92
N ASP A 167 19.96 5.08 29.24
CA ASP A 167 19.60 6.46 28.89
C ASP A 167 19.55 6.71 27.36
N SER A 168 20.11 5.81 26.53
CA SER A 168 20.05 5.87 25.07
C SER A 168 18.79 5.21 24.50
N VAL A 169 17.94 4.64 25.34
CA VAL A 169 16.67 4.01 24.97
C VAL A 169 15.52 4.93 25.37
N GLY A 170 14.76 5.39 24.38
CA GLY A 170 13.53 6.12 24.60
C GLY A 170 12.30 5.23 24.36
N VAL A 171 11.12 5.77 24.63
CA VAL A 171 9.82 5.13 24.36
C VAL A 171 9.04 5.94 23.35
N PHE A 172 8.64 5.31 22.27
CA PHE A 172 7.72 5.84 21.27
C PHE A 172 6.47 4.97 21.23
N VAL A 173 5.29 5.58 21.13
CA VAL A 173 4.03 4.84 21.17
C VAL A 173 3.19 5.18 19.94
N LEU A 174 2.78 4.14 19.22
CA LEU A 174 1.72 4.24 18.23
C LEU A 174 0.38 3.91 18.89
N TYR A 175 -0.63 4.67 18.54
CA TYR A 175 -1.97 4.51 19.11
C TYR A 175 -3.05 4.79 18.06
N PRO A 176 -4.25 4.22 18.22
CA PRO A 176 -5.32 4.38 17.25
C PRO A 176 -5.87 5.81 17.27
N THR A 177 -6.09 6.35 16.07
CA THR A 177 -6.91 7.56 15.88
C THR A 177 -8.38 7.15 15.80
N GLN A 178 -9.32 8.10 15.87
CA GLN A 178 -10.72 7.78 15.66
C GLN A 178 -10.97 7.11 14.31
N GLU A 179 -10.27 7.55 13.25
CA GLU A 179 -10.39 7.01 11.92
C GLU A 179 -9.94 5.54 11.84
N THR A 180 -8.78 5.20 12.43
CA THR A 180 -8.28 3.82 12.45
C THR A 180 -9.07 2.95 13.41
N TRP A 181 -9.60 3.54 14.52
CA TRP A 181 -10.50 2.86 15.44
C TRP A 181 -11.78 2.38 14.76
N ASP A 182 -12.37 3.22 13.91
CA ASP A 182 -13.57 2.90 13.12
C ASP A 182 -13.28 1.79 12.09
N GLN A 183 -12.01 1.58 11.73
CA GLN A 183 -11.52 0.49 10.87
C GLN A 183 -11.13 -0.76 11.65
N GLY A 184 -11.25 -0.75 12.99
CA GLY A 184 -10.97 -1.89 13.84
C GLY A 184 -9.61 -1.88 14.55
N ASP A 185 -8.82 -0.81 14.42
CA ASP A 185 -7.55 -0.68 15.14
C ASP A 185 -7.80 -0.49 16.64
N ARG A 186 -7.18 -1.32 17.46
CA ARG A 186 -7.28 -1.33 18.93
C ARG A 186 -5.90 -1.38 19.58
N ALA A 187 -4.84 -1.28 18.78
CA ALA A 187 -3.49 -1.52 19.25
C ALA A 187 -2.85 -0.26 19.81
N ILE A 188 -2.29 -0.37 21.00
CA ILE A 188 -1.27 0.53 21.53
C ILE A 188 0.06 -0.19 21.36
N THR A 189 0.87 0.26 20.41
CA THR A 189 2.17 -0.37 20.10
C THR A 189 3.28 0.41 20.74
N CYS A 190 3.99 -0.23 21.69
CA CYS A 190 5.10 0.35 22.41
C CYS A 190 6.42 0.00 21.72
N ILE A 191 7.18 1.01 21.33
CA ILE A 191 8.44 0.89 20.59
C ILE A 191 9.56 1.50 21.42
N ALA A 192 10.60 0.74 21.67
CA ALA A 192 11.84 1.25 22.23
C ALA A 192 12.62 1.95 21.09
N THR A 193 12.97 3.21 21.28
CA THR A 193 13.83 3.95 20.34
C THR A 193 15.28 3.83 20.72
N LEU A 194 16.15 3.67 19.74
CA LEU A 194 17.57 3.41 19.92
C LEU A 194 18.39 4.53 19.27
N GLU A 195 19.06 5.35 20.08
CA GLU A 195 19.94 6.42 19.62
C GLU A 195 21.32 6.34 20.30
N PRO A 196 22.37 5.99 19.55
CA PRO A 196 22.44 5.69 18.11
C PRO A 196 21.81 4.34 17.75
N LYS A 197 21.49 4.14 16.45
CA LYS A 197 21.05 2.84 15.93
C LYS A 197 22.04 1.74 16.29
N ARG A 198 21.53 0.59 16.69
CA ARG A 198 22.37 -0.58 17.05
C ARG A 198 21.79 -1.88 16.48
N ALA A 199 22.63 -2.88 16.33
CA ALA A 199 22.23 -4.23 15.94
C ALA A 199 22.00 -5.09 17.19
N GLY A 200 21.10 -6.07 17.07
CA GLY A 200 20.71 -6.96 18.16
C GLY A 200 19.41 -6.52 18.83
N SER A 201 18.64 -7.48 19.33
CA SER A 201 17.43 -7.20 20.10
C SER A 201 17.76 -6.60 21.46
N ILE A 202 16.92 -5.71 21.96
CA ILE A 202 17.02 -5.17 23.33
C ILE A 202 16.62 -6.19 24.40
N LYS A 203 16.04 -7.32 23.99
CA LYS A 203 15.64 -8.38 24.92
C LYS A 203 16.84 -9.18 25.44
N GLY A 204 17.98 -9.14 24.76
CA GLY A 204 19.18 -9.93 25.07
C GLY A 204 19.20 -11.26 24.35
#